data_ee60a0dcd8a5f7ac7bbcebc31bd808d8
#
_entry.id   ee60a0dcd8a5f7ac7bbcebc31bd808d8
#
_cell.length_a   1.000
_cell.length_b   1.000
_cell.length_c   1.000
_cell.angle_alpha   90.00
_cell.angle_beta   90.00
_cell.angle_gamma   90.00
#
_symmetry.space_group_name_H-M   'P 1'
#
loop_
_entity.id
_entity.type
_entity.pdbx_description
1 polymer ?
#
loop_
_entity_poly.entity_id
_entity_poly.type
_entity_poly.pdbx_seq_one_letter_code
_entity_poly.pdbx_strand_id
1 'polypeptide(L)'
;DKKKAILNLILCEEKIVLNKKKLHLGWCIIDPKIIEKYIASLNEMGIEKITFIYAEYSQKNFKINIEKLEKILINSSSQCGRSNIMKLEICKNLEQFLRENSDTYFLDFSTVCIDNKKDEIKTLVIGCEGGFSNNEREIFNKDFVVGFNSNLILRSETAIIAASSKIII
;
A
#
# COMPACT_ATOMS: atom_id res chain seq x y z
N ASP A 1 34.88 -27.31 7.81
CA ASP A 1 35.67 -26.23 7.18
C ASP A 1 34.75 -25.20 6.55
N LYS A 2 34.75 -23.97 7.11
CA LYS A 2 34.03 -22.86 6.47
C LYS A 2 34.81 -22.47 5.21
N LYS A 3 34.25 -22.74 4.05
CA LYS A 3 34.80 -22.26 2.77
C LYS A 3 34.80 -20.73 2.79
N LYS A 4 35.96 -20.11 2.72
CA LYS A 4 36.12 -18.65 2.55
C LYS A 4 36.08 -18.34 1.07
N ALA A 5 35.27 -17.35 0.68
CA ALA A 5 35.33 -16.75 -0.64
C ALA A 5 36.05 -15.40 -0.54
N ILE A 6 36.95 -15.12 -1.47
CA ILE A 6 37.61 -13.81 -1.61
C ILE A 6 37.00 -13.17 -2.85
N LEU A 7 36.42 -11.98 -2.69
CA LEU A 7 35.83 -11.21 -3.78
C LEU A 7 36.69 -9.96 -4.01
N ASN A 8 37.08 -9.75 -5.26
CA ASN A 8 37.77 -8.54 -5.68
C ASN A 8 36.78 -7.64 -6.43
N LEU A 9 36.56 -6.43 -5.95
CA LEU A 9 35.75 -5.44 -6.64
C LEU A 9 36.56 -4.88 -7.83
N ILE A 10 36.06 -5.11 -9.06
CA ILE A 10 36.70 -4.66 -10.30
C ILE A 10 36.06 -3.38 -10.80
N LEU A 11 34.72 -3.25 -10.68
CA LEU A 11 33.95 -2.11 -11.14
C LEU A 11 32.83 -1.82 -10.15
N CYS A 12 32.57 -0.54 -9.91
CA CYS A 12 31.43 -0.07 -9.12
C CYS A 12 30.73 1.03 -9.89
N GLU A 13 29.47 0.80 -10.23
CA GLU A 13 28.62 1.79 -10.91
C GLU A 13 27.41 2.09 -10.01
N GLU A 14 27.04 3.38 -9.90
CA GLU A 14 25.82 3.78 -9.24
C GLU A 14 24.63 3.56 -10.19
N LYS A 15 23.63 2.78 -9.74
CA LYS A 15 22.40 2.55 -10.49
C LYS A 15 21.21 2.85 -9.61
N ILE A 16 20.44 3.88 -9.96
CA ILE A 16 19.21 4.25 -9.26
C ILE A 16 18.04 3.50 -9.92
N VAL A 17 17.38 2.63 -9.14
CA VAL A 17 16.20 1.85 -9.54
C VAL A 17 15.01 2.31 -8.72
N LEU A 18 14.14 3.10 -9.33
CA LEU A 18 12.91 3.62 -8.73
C LEU A 18 11.73 3.36 -9.66
N ASN A 19 10.54 3.22 -9.10
CA ASN A 19 9.33 3.19 -9.92
C ASN A 19 9.06 4.58 -10.52
N LYS A 20 8.61 4.60 -11.77
CA LYS A 20 8.24 5.85 -12.47
C LYS A 20 6.94 6.43 -11.91
N LYS A 21 5.99 5.57 -11.58
CA LYS A 21 4.69 5.97 -11.02
C LYS A 21 4.75 5.94 -9.49
N LYS A 22 4.37 7.04 -8.87
CA LYS A 22 4.30 7.16 -7.42
C LYS A 22 2.88 6.88 -6.97
N LEU A 23 2.72 5.88 -6.11
CA LEU A 23 1.43 5.54 -5.52
C LEU A 23 1.54 5.59 -3.99
N HIS A 24 0.65 6.36 -3.38
CA HIS A 24 0.42 6.41 -1.94
C HIS A 24 -0.81 5.58 -1.61
N LEU A 25 -0.67 4.59 -0.74
CA LEU A 25 -1.77 3.77 -0.27
C LEU A 25 -2.17 4.16 1.15
N GLY A 26 -3.44 4.47 1.36
CA GLY A 26 -4.06 4.49 2.67
C GLY A 26 -4.62 3.08 2.95
N TRP A 27 -4.01 2.34 3.88
CA TRP A 27 -4.47 1.00 4.21
C TRP A 27 -5.15 1.00 5.57
N CYS A 28 -6.48 0.83 5.58
CA CYS A 28 -7.21 0.67 6.83
C CYS A 28 -6.70 -0.56 7.58
N ILE A 29 -6.37 -0.38 8.86
CA ILE A 29 -5.66 -1.40 9.65
C ILE A 29 -6.46 -2.69 9.75
N ILE A 30 -5.81 -3.78 9.39
CA ILE A 30 -6.21 -5.18 9.53
C ILE A 30 -5.25 -5.90 10.47
N ASP A 31 -5.38 -7.22 10.62
CA ASP A 31 -4.43 -8.01 11.44
C ASP A 31 -2.98 -7.70 11.04
N PRO A 32 -2.13 -7.24 11.98
CA PRO A 32 -0.73 -6.91 11.70
C PRO A 32 0.07 -8.06 11.09
N LYS A 33 -0.26 -9.32 11.40
CA LYS A 33 0.39 -10.49 10.80
C LYS A 33 0.10 -10.61 9.31
N ILE A 34 -1.09 -10.21 8.87
CA ILE A 34 -1.44 -10.15 7.45
C ILE A 34 -0.65 -9.03 6.78
N ILE A 35 -0.59 -7.84 7.39
CA ILE A 35 0.21 -6.72 6.89
C ILE A 35 1.67 -7.14 6.71
N GLU A 36 2.29 -7.76 7.73
CA GLU A 36 3.67 -8.25 7.68
C GLU A 36 3.91 -9.23 6.51
N LYS A 37 2.90 -10.05 6.18
CA LYS A 37 2.99 -11.03 5.09
C LYS A 37 2.99 -10.38 3.70
N TYR A 38 2.22 -9.30 3.52
CA TYR A 38 2.00 -8.71 2.19
C TYR A 38 2.82 -7.45 1.91
N ILE A 39 3.42 -6.82 2.94
CA ILE A 39 4.12 -5.56 2.80
C ILE A 39 5.34 -5.64 1.86
N ALA A 40 6.04 -6.79 1.85
CA ALA A 40 7.16 -7.03 0.95
C ALA A 40 6.74 -6.97 -0.52
N SER A 41 5.62 -7.62 -0.86
CA SER A 41 5.09 -7.63 -2.23
C SER A 41 4.69 -6.22 -2.70
N LEU A 42 4.12 -5.39 -1.82
CA LEU A 42 3.82 -4.00 -2.12
C LEU A 42 5.10 -3.18 -2.39
N ASN A 43 6.16 -3.42 -1.62
CA ASN A 43 7.46 -2.79 -1.84
C ASN A 43 8.09 -3.21 -3.17
N GLU A 44 8.03 -4.49 -3.52
CA GLU A 44 8.52 -5.04 -4.78
C GLU A 44 7.78 -4.46 -6.00
N MET A 45 6.47 -4.23 -5.89
CA MET A 45 5.69 -3.54 -6.92
C MET A 45 6.05 -2.06 -7.07
N GLY A 46 6.82 -1.49 -6.14
CA GLY A 46 7.28 -0.11 -6.22
C GLY A 46 6.35 0.92 -5.59
N ILE A 47 5.48 0.52 -4.66
CA ILE A 47 4.67 1.47 -3.89
C ILE A 47 5.57 2.48 -3.19
N GLU A 48 5.23 3.78 -3.30
CA GLU A 48 6.04 4.86 -2.73
C GLU A 48 5.83 4.98 -1.22
N LYS A 49 4.58 4.89 -0.78
CA LYS A 49 4.20 5.15 0.62
C LYS A 49 2.96 4.34 1.02
N ILE A 50 2.93 3.88 2.26
CA ILE A 50 1.71 3.37 2.90
C ILE A 50 1.47 4.17 4.18
N THR A 51 0.24 4.67 4.34
CA THR A 51 -0.27 5.19 5.60
C THR A 51 -1.31 4.21 6.14
N PHE A 52 -1.03 3.63 7.32
CA PHE A 52 -1.97 2.78 8.04
C PHE A 52 -3.00 3.63 8.75
N ILE A 53 -4.29 3.40 8.49
CA ILE A 53 -5.39 4.23 8.97
C ILE A 53 -6.24 3.43 9.96
N TYR A 54 -6.47 3.98 11.16
CA TYR A 54 -7.45 3.44 12.10
C TYR A 54 -8.85 3.85 11.65
N ALA A 55 -9.44 3.07 10.73
CA ALA A 55 -10.81 3.22 10.28
C ALA A 55 -11.83 2.83 11.37
N GLU A 56 -13.12 3.16 11.19
CA GLU A 56 -14.15 2.83 12.18
C GLU A 56 -14.25 1.33 12.46
N TYR A 57 -14.13 0.49 11.42
CA TYR A 57 -14.18 -0.97 11.54
C TYR A 57 -12.80 -1.61 11.77
N SER A 58 -11.72 -0.84 11.83
CA SER A 58 -10.42 -1.36 12.24
C SER A 58 -10.43 -1.74 13.72
N GLN A 59 -9.83 -2.88 14.06
CA GLN A 59 -9.70 -3.28 15.46
C GLN A 59 -8.71 -2.37 16.19
N LYS A 60 -9.19 -1.64 17.18
CA LYS A 60 -8.41 -0.61 17.91
C LYS A 60 -7.25 -1.18 18.75
N ASN A 61 -7.29 -2.47 19.07
CA ASN A 61 -6.20 -3.16 19.78
C ASN A 61 -5.06 -3.59 18.86
N PHE A 62 -5.22 -3.54 17.56
CA PHE A 62 -4.14 -3.83 16.61
C PHE A 62 -3.12 -2.69 16.61
N LYS A 63 -1.86 -3.07 16.82
CA LYS A 63 -0.74 -2.12 16.81
C LYS A 63 0.23 -2.48 15.70
N ILE A 64 0.52 -1.51 14.86
CA ILE A 64 1.51 -1.67 13.80
C ILE A 64 2.91 -1.46 14.36
N ASN A 65 3.78 -2.44 14.19
CA ASN A 65 5.18 -2.34 14.56
C ASN A 65 5.99 -1.86 13.35
N ILE A 66 6.17 -0.54 13.25
CA ILE A 66 6.89 0.10 12.12
C ILE A 66 8.31 -0.44 12.00
N GLU A 67 9.05 -0.57 13.10
CA GLU A 67 10.45 -1.07 13.07
C GLU A 67 10.55 -2.48 12.48
N LYS A 68 9.56 -3.35 12.77
CA LYS A 68 9.49 -4.69 12.20
C LYS A 68 9.21 -4.65 10.70
N LEU A 69 8.27 -3.81 10.28
CA LEU A 69 7.93 -3.64 8.88
C LEU A 69 9.12 -3.05 8.09
N GLU A 70 9.83 -2.07 8.63
CA GLU A 70 11.02 -1.51 7.99
C GLU A 70 12.11 -2.55 7.75
N LYS A 71 12.33 -3.48 8.70
CA LYS A 71 13.26 -4.60 8.49
C LYS A 71 12.85 -5.51 7.33
N ILE A 72 11.54 -5.76 7.19
CA ILE A 72 11.00 -6.53 6.06
C ILE A 72 11.25 -5.77 4.76
N LEU A 73 11.01 -4.45 4.74
CA LEU A 73 11.21 -3.61 3.57
C LEU A 73 12.67 -3.51 3.14
N ILE A 74 13.62 -3.41 4.07
CA ILE A 74 15.06 -3.42 3.77
C ILE A 74 15.44 -4.72 3.05
N ASN A 75 15.00 -5.86 3.57
CA ASN A 75 15.28 -7.16 2.96
C ASN A 75 14.63 -7.28 1.56
N SER A 76 13.37 -6.87 1.43
CA SER A 76 12.65 -6.87 0.15
C SER A 76 13.32 -5.95 -0.88
N SER A 77 13.71 -4.73 -0.49
CA SER A 77 14.40 -3.79 -1.38
C SER A 77 15.75 -4.34 -1.86
N SER A 78 16.51 -4.97 -0.97
CA SER A 78 17.78 -5.62 -1.34
C SER A 78 17.57 -6.77 -2.32
N GLN A 79 16.48 -7.51 -2.20
CA GLN A 79 16.17 -8.65 -3.07
C GLN A 79 15.67 -8.21 -4.45
N CYS A 80 14.79 -7.22 -4.52
CA CYS A 80 14.22 -6.73 -5.79
C CYS A 80 15.08 -5.66 -6.49
N GLY A 81 16.17 -5.22 -5.86
CA GLY A 81 17.08 -4.21 -6.42
C GLY A 81 16.54 -2.78 -6.39
N ARG A 82 15.54 -2.50 -5.56
CA ARG A 82 14.98 -1.16 -5.39
C ARG A 82 15.94 -0.27 -4.60
N SER A 83 16.20 0.95 -5.09
CA SER A 83 17.18 1.87 -4.50
C SER A 83 16.64 2.71 -3.32
N ASN A 84 15.34 2.59 -3.00
CA ASN A 84 14.75 3.23 -1.83
C ASN A 84 13.86 2.26 -1.05
N ILE A 85 13.46 2.67 0.14
CA ILE A 85 12.53 1.93 0.99
C ILE A 85 11.17 2.62 0.94
N MET A 86 10.10 1.85 0.82
CA MET A 86 8.73 2.35 0.91
C MET A 86 8.50 3.07 2.25
N LYS A 87 7.93 4.27 2.21
CA LYS A 87 7.64 5.04 3.42
C LYS A 87 6.43 4.49 4.16
N LEU A 88 6.51 4.44 5.49
CA LEU A 88 5.43 3.99 6.35
C LEU A 88 4.99 5.10 7.30
N GLU A 89 3.69 5.29 7.43
CA GLU A 89 3.10 6.23 8.39
C GLU A 89 1.87 5.62 9.06
N ILE A 90 1.45 6.18 10.18
CA ILE A 90 0.22 5.82 10.89
C ILE A 90 -0.64 7.07 11.04
N CYS A 91 -1.93 6.93 10.73
CA CYS A 91 -2.93 7.98 10.86
C CYS A 91 -4.06 7.56 11.82
N LYS A 92 -4.56 8.49 12.63
CA LYS A 92 -5.53 8.20 13.68
C LYS A 92 -6.90 7.81 13.15
N ASN A 93 -7.32 8.38 12.04
CA ASN A 93 -8.61 8.14 11.41
C ASN A 93 -8.60 8.60 9.95
N LEU A 94 -9.65 8.25 9.23
CA LEU A 94 -9.80 8.58 7.82
C LEU A 94 -9.93 10.08 7.55
N GLU A 95 -10.62 10.83 8.42
CA GLU A 95 -10.77 12.29 8.29
C GLU A 95 -9.43 13.02 8.32
N GLN A 96 -8.52 12.61 9.23
CA GLN A 96 -7.18 13.19 9.29
C GLN A 96 -6.43 12.89 7.99
N PHE A 97 -6.50 11.64 7.52
CA PHE A 97 -5.85 11.25 6.27
C PHE A 97 -6.33 12.10 5.09
N LEU A 98 -7.64 12.34 4.97
CA LEU A 98 -8.22 13.11 3.87
C LEU A 98 -7.88 14.60 3.93
N ARG A 99 -7.72 15.17 5.11
CA ARG A 99 -7.25 16.56 5.25
C ARG A 99 -5.84 16.78 4.69
N GLU A 100 -5.00 15.74 4.77
CA GLU A 100 -3.62 15.79 4.31
C GLU A 100 -3.49 15.33 2.83
N ASN A 101 -4.53 14.66 2.28
CA ASN A 101 -4.53 14.05 0.95
C ASN A 101 -5.89 14.29 0.26
N SER A 102 -6.09 15.47 -0.32
CA SER A 102 -7.39 15.90 -0.90
C SER A 102 -7.82 15.07 -2.11
N ASP A 103 -6.87 14.66 -2.96
CA ASP A 103 -7.15 13.94 -4.21
C ASP A 103 -7.09 12.42 -4.01
N THR A 104 -7.80 11.95 -2.98
CA THR A 104 -7.79 10.53 -2.58
C THR A 104 -8.90 9.77 -3.26
N TYR A 105 -8.54 8.71 -3.97
CA TYR A 105 -9.47 7.69 -4.44
C TYR A 105 -9.75 6.65 -3.36
N PHE A 106 -10.96 6.06 -3.43
CA PHE A 106 -11.41 5.00 -2.52
C PHE A 106 -11.72 3.75 -3.31
N LEU A 107 -11.18 2.62 -2.88
CA LEU A 107 -11.56 1.32 -3.42
C LEU A 107 -12.78 0.80 -2.64
N ASP A 108 -13.94 0.88 -3.25
CA ASP A 108 -15.21 0.39 -2.68
C ASP A 108 -16.11 -0.13 -3.81
N PHE A 109 -17.34 -0.48 -3.51
CA PHE A 109 -18.32 -0.84 -4.54
C PHE A 109 -18.65 0.37 -5.42
N SER A 110 -18.33 0.27 -6.70
CA SER A 110 -18.52 1.34 -7.66
C SER A 110 -18.76 0.77 -9.07
N THR A 111 -19.55 1.47 -9.85
CA THR A 111 -19.69 1.21 -11.30
C THR A 111 -18.50 1.75 -12.10
N VAL A 112 -17.72 2.64 -11.51
CA VAL A 112 -16.49 3.17 -12.12
C VAL A 112 -15.36 2.19 -11.87
N CYS A 113 -14.89 1.51 -12.92
CA CYS A 113 -13.80 0.56 -12.82
C CYS A 113 -12.47 1.27 -12.56
N ILE A 114 -11.65 0.73 -11.64
CA ILE A 114 -10.31 1.23 -11.34
C ILE A 114 -9.42 1.33 -12.59
N ASP A 115 -9.60 0.43 -13.55
CA ASP A 115 -8.85 0.43 -14.81
C ASP A 115 -9.05 1.72 -15.62
N ASN A 116 -10.23 2.34 -15.52
CA ASN A 116 -10.57 3.58 -16.23
C ASN A 116 -9.92 4.82 -15.58
N LYS A 117 -9.47 4.70 -14.32
CA LYS A 117 -8.93 5.79 -13.52
C LYS A 117 -7.48 5.58 -13.10
N LYS A 118 -6.88 4.45 -13.46
CA LYS A 118 -5.55 4.04 -13.00
C LYS A 118 -4.46 5.09 -13.22
N ASP A 119 -4.54 5.88 -14.29
CA ASP A 119 -3.53 6.90 -14.59
C ASP A 119 -3.70 8.20 -13.79
N GLU A 120 -4.92 8.44 -13.28
CA GLU A 120 -5.25 9.58 -12.43
C GLU A 120 -4.93 9.30 -10.96
N ILE A 121 -5.00 8.03 -10.53
CA ILE A 121 -4.84 7.63 -9.13
C ILE A 121 -3.40 7.81 -8.66
N LYS A 122 -3.20 8.76 -7.74
CA LYS A 122 -1.94 8.97 -7.01
C LYS A 122 -2.05 8.53 -5.56
N THR A 123 -3.24 8.62 -4.97
CA THR A 123 -3.56 8.17 -3.62
C THR A 123 -4.80 7.30 -3.65
N LEU A 124 -4.74 6.11 -3.05
CA LEU A 124 -5.85 5.17 -2.99
C LEU A 124 -6.01 4.65 -1.57
N VAL A 125 -7.23 4.72 -1.03
CA VAL A 125 -7.57 4.13 0.26
C VAL A 125 -8.26 2.79 0.07
N ILE A 126 -7.83 1.79 0.84
CA ILE A 126 -8.38 0.45 0.88
C ILE A 126 -8.94 0.18 2.28
N GLY A 127 -10.19 -0.26 2.36
CA GLY A 127 -10.87 -0.60 3.60
C GLY A 127 -10.27 -1.80 4.33
N CYS A 128 -10.59 -1.94 5.62
CA CYS A 128 -10.34 -3.18 6.38
C CYS A 128 -11.32 -4.28 5.96
N GLU A 129 -11.36 -5.42 6.68
CA GLU A 129 -12.23 -6.57 6.34
C GLU A 129 -13.72 -6.21 6.33
N GLY A 130 -14.14 -5.26 7.16
CA GLY A 130 -15.52 -4.73 7.19
C GLY A 130 -15.79 -3.64 6.15
N GLY A 131 -14.80 -3.27 5.34
CA GLY A 131 -14.88 -2.14 4.40
C GLY A 131 -14.91 -0.80 5.13
N PHE A 132 -15.72 0.12 4.62
CA PHE A 132 -15.94 1.45 5.20
C PHE A 132 -17.31 1.53 5.86
N SER A 133 -17.42 2.28 6.95
CA SER A 133 -18.71 2.57 7.58
C SER A 133 -19.56 3.52 6.73
N ASN A 134 -20.84 3.66 7.09
CA ASN A 134 -21.71 4.63 6.43
C ASN A 134 -21.22 6.06 6.65
N ASN A 135 -20.76 6.39 7.87
CA ASN A 135 -20.21 7.70 8.18
C ASN A 135 -18.95 8.00 7.35
N GLU A 136 -18.07 7.00 7.20
CA GLU A 136 -16.88 7.13 6.37
C GLU A 136 -17.23 7.32 4.89
N ARG A 137 -18.26 6.62 4.38
CA ARG A 137 -18.74 6.80 3.00
C ARG A 137 -19.38 8.16 2.73
N GLU A 138 -19.96 8.81 3.77
CA GLU A 138 -20.52 10.16 3.64
C GLU A 138 -19.46 11.24 3.41
N ILE A 139 -18.22 11.01 3.87
CA ILE A 139 -17.12 11.96 3.66
C ILE A 139 -16.36 11.70 2.35
N PHE A 140 -16.69 10.64 1.61
CA PHE A 140 -16.06 10.38 0.31
C PHE A 140 -16.57 11.38 -0.74
N ASN A 141 -15.64 11.89 -1.54
CA ASN A 141 -16.04 12.47 -2.81
C ASN A 141 -16.42 11.32 -3.76
N LYS A 142 -17.68 11.28 -4.17
CA LYS A 142 -18.24 10.21 -5.00
C LYS A 142 -17.55 10.05 -6.36
N ASP A 143 -16.96 11.13 -6.87
CA ASP A 143 -16.21 11.11 -8.15
C ASP A 143 -14.87 10.36 -8.03
N PHE A 144 -14.39 10.15 -6.81
CA PHE A 144 -13.16 9.43 -6.50
C PHE A 144 -13.39 8.02 -5.97
N VAL A 145 -14.58 7.45 -6.11
CA VAL A 145 -14.85 6.06 -5.72
C VAL A 145 -14.72 5.15 -6.93
N VAL A 146 -13.83 4.16 -6.83
CA VAL A 146 -13.57 3.17 -7.88
C VAL A 146 -13.77 1.76 -7.36
N GLY A 147 -14.12 0.84 -8.24
CA GLY A 147 -14.31 -0.57 -7.92
C GLY A 147 -13.59 -1.50 -8.88
N PHE A 148 -13.61 -2.79 -8.57
CA PHE A 148 -13.21 -3.82 -9.51
C PHE A 148 -14.38 -4.26 -10.38
N ASN A 149 -14.12 -4.57 -11.64
CA ASN A 149 -15.08 -5.23 -12.50
C ASN A 149 -15.13 -6.74 -12.13
N SER A 150 -15.72 -7.03 -10.97
CA SER A 150 -15.82 -8.38 -10.41
C SER A 150 -17.06 -8.50 -9.54
N ASN A 151 -17.71 -9.65 -9.60
CA ASN A 151 -18.83 -10.00 -8.71
C ASN A 151 -18.34 -10.57 -7.36
N LEU A 152 -17.03 -10.78 -7.19
CA LEU A 152 -16.45 -11.33 -5.97
C LEU A 152 -15.94 -10.20 -5.07
N ILE A 153 -16.20 -10.36 -3.77
CA ILE A 153 -15.68 -9.46 -2.75
C ILE A 153 -14.27 -9.94 -2.36
N LEU A 154 -13.29 -9.08 -2.57
CA LEU A 154 -11.92 -9.37 -2.18
C LEU A 154 -11.67 -8.99 -0.72
N ARG A 155 -10.85 -9.79 -0.02
CA ARG A 155 -10.33 -9.38 1.28
C ARG A 155 -9.40 -8.17 1.12
N SER A 156 -9.22 -7.40 2.19
CA SER A 156 -8.42 -6.18 2.19
C SER A 156 -7.00 -6.40 1.62
N GLU A 157 -6.31 -7.46 2.04
CA GLU A 157 -4.98 -7.81 1.57
C GLU A 157 -4.95 -8.22 0.08
N THR A 158 -5.98 -8.86 -0.41
CA THR A 158 -6.10 -9.21 -1.83
C THR A 158 -6.45 -7.96 -2.65
N ALA A 159 -7.35 -7.13 -2.14
CA ALA A 159 -7.78 -5.90 -2.78
C ALA A 159 -6.62 -4.92 -2.97
N ILE A 160 -5.78 -4.73 -1.94
CA ILE A 160 -4.63 -3.81 -2.03
C ILE A 160 -3.59 -4.29 -3.06
N ILE A 161 -3.30 -5.59 -3.12
CA ILE A 161 -2.39 -6.17 -4.12
C ILE A 161 -2.96 -6.01 -5.53
N ALA A 162 -4.24 -6.38 -5.72
CA ALA A 162 -4.89 -6.29 -7.04
C ALA A 162 -4.96 -4.84 -7.55
N ALA A 163 -5.36 -3.89 -6.68
CA ALA A 163 -5.41 -2.48 -7.03
C ALA A 163 -4.02 -1.91 -7.36
N SER A 164 -3.04 -2.22 -6.52
CA SER A 164 -1.65 -1.80 -6.73
C SER A 164 -1.09 -2.29 -8.05
N SER A 165 -1.30 -3.56 -8.39
CA SER A 165 -0.87 -4.15 -9.65
C SER A 165 -1.50 -3.42 -10.85
N LYS A 166 -2.81 -3.18 -10.83
CA LYS A 166 -3.51 -2.47 -11.92
C LYS A 166 -3.05 -1.03 -12.13
N ILE A 167 -2.65 -0.35 -11.04
CA ILE A 167 -2.24 1.05 -11.09
C ILE A 167 -0.77 1.16 -11.49
N ILE A 168 0.09 0.29 -10.99
CA ILE A 168 1.55 0.43 -11.09
C ILE A 168 2.13 -0.31 -12.29
N ILE A 169 1.61 -1.50 -12.58
CA ILE A 169 2.07 -2.38 -13.65
C ILE A 169 1.14 -2.29 -14.86
#